data_73ee9cb818ba77a7fc2383e161f1b05a
#
_entry.id   73ee9cb818ba77a7fc2383e161f1b05a
#
_cell.length_a   1.000
_cell.length_b   1.000
_cell.length_c   1.000
_cell.angle_alpha   90.00
_cell.angle_beta   90.00
_cell.angle_gamma   90.00
#
_symmetry.space_group_name_H-M   'P 1'
#
loop_
_entity.id
_entity.type
_entity.pdbx_description
1 polymer ?
#
loop_
_entity_poly.entity_id
_entity_poly.type
_entity_poly.pdbx_seq_one_letter_code
_entity_poly.pdbx_strand_id
1 'polypeptide(L)'
;AVSVNNYCQPNSRGAFWYGDAATSVKKGAEDPYIKAGVGVGYGRIINVTPMARSIRLVEALHQNGLLNADLSTAQYNQVAHVIARESEYRSRHGGNDYTQYWIADIERVLNKTGKVRALGAAAILKANDVLMRETISSRTIGWLVKAGISEVIRDYDGESAKPALDAAAEYYVPLSNQTQFSNEANLSANL
;
A
#
# COMPACT_ATOMS: atom_id res chain seq x y z
N ALA A 1 -7.94 -14.12 6.18
CA ALA A 1 -8.80 -13.75 5.05
C ALA A 1 -7.91 -13.40 3.84
N VAL A 2 -8.36 -13.77 2.67
CA VAL A 2 -7.73 -13.46 1.38
C VAL A 2 -8.80 -12.81 0.50
N SER A 3 -8.43 -11.73 -0.20
CA SER A 3 -9.30 -11.06 -1.17
C SER A 3 -8.49 -10.76 -2.43
N VAL A 4 -9.09 -11.02 -3.58
CA VAL A 4 -8.50 -10.75 -4.90
C VAL A 4 -9.46 -9.90 -5.71
N ASN A 5 -8.98 -8.74 -6.16
CA ASN A 5 -9.71 -7.85 -7.07
C ASN A 5 -9.10 -7.95 -8.47
N ASN A 6 -9.88 -8.33 -9.45
CA ASN A 6 -9.46 -8.41 -10.84
C ASN A 6 -10.12 -7.30 -11.66
N TYR A 7 -9.34 -6.33 -12.09
CA TYR A 7 -9.81 -5.17 -12.85
C TYR A 7 -10.04 -5.51 -14.32
N CYS A 8 -11.17 -5.10 -14.86
CA CYS A 8 -11.53 -5.32 -16.27
C CYS A 8 -10.53 -4.66 -17.24
N GLN A 9 -9.90 -3.56 -16.82
CA GLN A 9 -8.83 -2.91 -17.57
C GLN A 9 -7.59 -2.77 -16.68
N PRO A 10 -6.40 -3.20 -17.13
CA PRO A 10 -5.16 -3.06 -16.38
C PRO A 10 -4.91 -1.60 -15.97
N ASN A 11 -4.49 -1.39 -14.73
CA ASN A 11 -4.19 -0.08 -14.16
C ASN A 11 -5.35 0.94 -14.11
N SER A 12 -6.60 0.51 -14.39
CA SER A 12 -7.76 1.38 -14.30
C SER A 12 -8.19 1.64 -12.85
N ARG A 13 -9.00 2.68 -12.67
CA ARG A 13 -9.78 2.94 -11.46
C ARG A 13 -11.25 2.56 -11.66
N GLY A 14 -11.51 1.66 -12.59
CA GLY A 14 -12.84 1.31 -13.05
C GLY A 14 -13.40 0.05 -12.38
N ALA A 15 -14.22 -0.66 -13.18
CA ALA A 15 -14.88 -1.87 -12.73
C ALA A 15 -13.91 -3.03 -12.51
N PHE A 16 -14.21 -3.83 -11.49
CA PHE A 16 -13.52 -5.07 -11.17
C PHE A 16 -14.54 -6.12 -10.68
N TRP A 17 -14.18 -7.38 -10.81
CA TRP A 17 -14.79 -8.46 -10.05
C TRP A 17 -13.86 -8.86 -8.90
N TYR A 18 -14.43 -9.39 -7.83
CA TYR A 18 -13.65 -9.85 -6.70
C TYR A 18 -14.09 -11.21 -6.21
N GLY A 19 -13.16 -11.91 -5.59
CA GLY A 19 -13.40 -13.09 -4.78
C GLY A 19 -12.71 -12.94 -3.44
N ASP A 20 -13.38 -13.32 -2.38
CA ASP A 20 -12.82 -13.34 -1.04
C ASP A 20 -13.10 -14.68 -0.34
N ALA A 21 -12.17 -15.04 0.52
CA ALA A 21 -12.30 -16.19 1.39
C ALA A 21 -11.75 -15.86 2.77
N ALA A 22 -12.46 -16.26 3.79
CA ALA A 22 -12.04 -16.11 5.18
C ALA A 22 -12.12 -17.45 5.90
N THR A 23 -11.10 -17.74 6.69
CA THR A 23 -11.12 -18.86 7.63
C THR A 23 -10.65 -18.37 8.99
N SER A 24 -11.27 -18.90 10.03
CA SER A 24 -10.90 -18.60 11.42
C SER A 24 -11.10 -19.84 12.28
N VAL A 25 -10.25 -19.99 13.28
CA VAL A 25 -10.31 -21.09 14.25
C VAL A 25 -10.45 -20.49 15.64
N LYS A 26 -11.41 -20.99 16.39
CA LYS A 26 -11.67 -20.57 17.78
C LYS A 26 -11.39 -21.75 18.72
N LYS A 27 -10.65 -21.50 19.78
CA LYS A 27 -10.39 -22.54 20.81
C LYS A 27 -11.71 -22.99 21.47
N GLY A 28 -11.99 -24.29 21.42
CA GLY A 28 -13.20 -24.88 21.96
C GLY A 28 -14.37 -24.96 20.98
N ALA A 29 -14.22 -24.53 19.74
CA ALA A 29 -15.17 -24.77 18.66
C ALA A 29 -14.94 -26.17 18.07
N GLU A 30 -16.02 -26.80 17.60
CA GLU A 30 -15.96 -28.14 16.97
C GLU A 30 -15.41 -28.05 15.55
N ASP A 31 -15.72 -26.96 14.83
CA ASP A 31 -15.39 -26.75 13.44
C ASP A 31 -14.70 -25.38 13.19
N PRO A 32 -13.88 -25.24 12.13
CA PRO A 32 -13.37 -23.96 11.70
C PRO A 32 -14.47 -23.15 11.00
N TYR A 33 -14.47 -21.84 11.21
CA TYR A 33 -15.31 -20.93 10.43
C TYR A 33 -14.72 -20.76 9.02
N ILE A 34 -15.55 -20.96 7.98
CA ILE A 34 -15.18 -20.79 6.58
C ILE A 34 -16.27 -19.98 5.88
N LYS A 35 -15.88 -18.83 5.32
CA LYS A 35 -16.75 -17.98 4.50
C LYS A 35 -16.08 -17.75 3.13
N ALA A 36 -16.86 -17.76 2.06
CA ALA A 36 -16.44 -17.37 0.72
C ALA A 36 -17.44 -16.39 0.12
N GLY A 37 -16.93 -15.49 -0.73
CA GLY A 37 -17.75 -14.48 -1.38
C GLY A 37 -17.24 -14.14 -2.77
N VAL A 38 -18.15 -13.68 -3.61
CA VAL A 38 -17.85 -13.16 -4.96
C VAL A 38 -18.72 -11.97 -5.26
N GLY A 39 -18.21 -11.04 -6.05
CA GLY A 39 -18.98 -9.85 -6.41
C GLY A 39 -18.29 -8.97 -7.42
N VAL A 40 -18.84 -7.79 -7.56
CA VAL A 40 -18.35 -6.75 -8.47
C VAL A 40 -18.14 -5.45 -7.70
N GLY A 41 -17.29 -4.62 -8.23
CA GLY A 41 -17.02 -3.31 -7.63
C GLY A 41 -16.53 -2.29 -8.64
N TYR A 42 -16.41 -1.07 -8.16
CA TYR A 42 -15.90 0.05 -8.92
C TYR A 42 -15.04 0.94 -8.03
N GLY A 43 -13.95 1.47 -8.59
CA GLY A 43 -13.00 2.31 -7.88
C GLY A 43 -11.69 1.57 -7.59
N ARG A 44 -10.73 2.28 -7.00
CA ARG A 44 -9.42 1.71 -6.66
C ARG A 44 -8.76 2.46 -5.52
N ILE A 45 -8.22 1.72 -4.59
CA ILE A 45 -7.36 2.22 -3.52
C ILE A 45 -5.91 1.95 -3.91
N ILE A 46 -5.08 2.97 -3.79
CA ILE A 46 -3.67 2.94 -4.16
C ILE A 46 -2.81 3.21 -2.93
N ASN A 47 -1.81 2.37 -2.72
CA ASN A 47 -0.80 2.61 -1.70
C ASN A 47 0.16 3.70 -2.19
N VAL A 48 0.17 4.83 -1.50
CA VAL A 48 1.05 5.98 -1.78
C VAL A 48 2.13 6.17 -0.70
N THR A 49 2.37 5.18 0.13
CA THR A 49 3.46 5.19 1.12
C THR A 49 4.82 5.50 0.51
N PRO A 50 5.20 4.97 -0.66
CA PRO A 50 6.47 5.33 -1.31
C PRO A 50 6.56 6.82 -1.65
N MET A 51 5.44 7.46 -2.01
CA MET A 51 5.38 8.90 -2.22
C MET A 51 5.60 9.68 -0.93
N ALA A 52 4.95 9.28 0.16
CA ALA A 52 5.14 9.88 1.47
C ALA A 52 6.60 9.77 1.94
N ARG A 53 7.23 8.60 1.73
CA ARG A 53 8.67 8.38 2.00
C ARG A 53 9.57 9.25 1.11
N SER A 54 9.20 9.44 -0.16
CA SER A 54 9.91 10.32 -1.10
C SER A 54 9.86 11.77 -0.63
N ILE A 55 8.69 12.27 -0.25
CA ILE A 55 8.51 13.63 0.28
C ILE A 55 9.36 13.81 1.54
N ARG A 56 9.28 12.88 2.49
CA ARG A 56 10.04 12.95 3.74
C ARG A 56 11.56 12.93 3.51
N LEU A 57 12.03 12.11 2.57
CA LEU A 57 13.44 12.08 2.18
C LEU A 57 13.91 13.42 1.61
N VAL A 58 13.13 13.98 0.69
CA VAL A 58 13.45 15.28 0.05
C VAL A 58 13.43 16.40 1.08
N GLU A 59 12.47 16.45 2.00
CA GLU A 59 12.44 17.38 3.13
C GLU A 59 13.70 17.28 3.99
N ALA A 60 14.11 16.06 4.32
CA ALA A 60 15.32 15.83 5.12
C ALA A 60 16.59 16.30 4.39
N LEU A 61 16.69 16.07 3.08
CA LEU A 61 17.80 16.55 2.28
C LEU A 61 17.80 18.07 2.17
N HIS A 62 16.63 18.70 2.04
CA HIS A 62 16.48 20.15 2.00
C HIS A 62 16.89 20.79 3.33
N GLN A 63 16.43 20.27 4.47
CA GLN A 63 16.79 20.74 5.81
C GLN A 63 18.30 20.65 6.09
N ASN A 64 18.99 19.72 5.46
CA ASN A 64 20.45 19.58 5.56
C ASN A 64 21.23 20.37 4.49
N GLY A 65 20.57 21.24 3.72
CA GLY A 65 21.20 22.09 2.70
C GLY A 65 21.78 21.34 1.49
N LEU A 66 21.28 20.10 1.26
CA LEU A 66 21.74 19.22 0.19
C LEU A 66 20.93 19.38 -1.10
N LEU A 67 19.83 20.12 -1.06
CA LEU A 67 18.99 20.49 -2.20
C LEU A 67 19.05 21.98 -2.47
N ASN A 68 19.17 22.35 -3.74
CA ASN A 68 19.23 23.74 -4.20
C ASN A 68 17.86 24.31 -4.58
N ALA A 69 16.89 23.44 -4.85
CA ALA A 69 15.53 23.80 -5.26
C ALA A 69 14.57 22.64 -5.04
N ASP A 70 13.27 22.95 -4.96
CA ASP A 70 12.21 21.97 -4.80
C ASP A 70 12.10 21.06 -6.03
N LEU A 71 11.76 19.80 -5.79
CA LEU A 71 11.47 18.83 -6.85
C LEU A 71 10.08 19.10 -7.45
N SER A 72 9.92 18.81 -8.73
CA SER A 72 8.60 18.74 -9.36
C SER A 72 7.87 17.46 -8.95
N THR A 73 6.54 17.44 -9.10
CA THR A 73 5.73 16.24 -8.85
C THR A 73 6.23 15.01 -9.63
N ALA A 74 6.66 15.20 -10.89
CA ALA A 74 7.22 14.14 -11.71
C ALA A 74 8.53 13.58 -11.12
N GLN A 75 9.38 14.44 -10.57
CA GLN A 75 10.64 14.04 -9.92
C GLN A 75 10.38 13.31 -8.60
N TYR A 76 9.42 13.76 -7.79
CA TYR A 76 8.96 13.02 -6.60
C TYR A 76 8.46 11.62 -6.97
N ASN A 77 7.66 11.51 -8.05
CA ASN A 77 7.18 10.22 -8.53
C ASN A 77 8.32 9.27 -8.94
N GLN A 78 9.36 9.80 -9.59
CA GLN A 78 10.53 8.97 -9.97
C GLN A 78 11.27 8.43 -8.74
N VAL A 79 11.48 9.25 -7.72
CA VAL A 79 12.07 8.81 -6.45
C VAL A 79 11.18 7.79 -5.76
N ALA A 80 9.88 8.07 -5.65
CA ALA A 80 8.90 7.17 -5.05
C ALA A 80 8.84 5.81 -5.76
N HIS A 81 9.02 5.80 -7.09
CA HIS A 81 9.05 4.56 -7.87
C HIS A 81 10.23 3.66 -7.50
N VAL A 82 11.41 4.23 -7.27
CA VAL A 82 12.56 3.46 -6.78
C VAL A 82 12.33 3.00 -5.34
N ILE A 83 11.78 3.86 -4.48
CA ILE A 83 11.45 3.51 -3.09
C ILE A 83 10.45 2.34 -3.04
N ALA A 84 9.46 2.31 -3.92
CA ALA A 84 8.44 1.24 -3.99
C ALA A 84 9.03 -0.13 -4.32
N ARG A 85 10.20 -0.19 -4.92
CA ARG A 85 10.85 -1.44 -5.38
C ARG A 85 11.81 -2.04 -4.35
N GLU A 86 11.77 -1.61 -3.10
CA GLU A 86 12.65 -2.11 -2.04
C GLU A 86 12.71 -3.66 -1.99
N SER A 87 11.54 -4.32 -2.09
CA SER A 87 11.46 -5.79 -2.08
C SER A 87 12.18 -6.45 -3.24
N GLU A 88 12.20 -5.83 -4.43
CA GLU A 88 12.92 -6.34 -5.59
C GLU A 88 14.44 -6.27 -5.37
N TYR A 89 14.94 -5.17 -4.77
CA TYR A 89 16.36 -5.07 -4.41
C TYR A 89 16.73 -6.12 -3.37
N ARG A 90 15.88 -6.32 -2.36
CA ARG A 90 16.09 -7.34 -1.33
C ARG A 90 16.14 -8.75 -1.90
N SER A 91 15.25 -9.07 -2.84
CA SER A 91 15.24 -10.38 -3.51
C SER A 91 16.46 -10.58 -4.41
N ARG A 92 16.97 -9.52 -5.04
CA ARG A 92 18.09 -9.59 -5.99
C ARG A 92 19.46 -9.60 -5.32
N HIS A 93 19.62 -8.84 -4.23
CA HIS A 93 20.93 -8.60 -3.60
C HIS A 93 21.05 -9.20 -2.18
N GLY A 94 20.01 -9.88 -1.70
CA GLY A 94 19.97 -10.43 -0.35
C GLY A 94 19.65 -9.40 0.73
N GLY A 95 19.29 -9.90 1.92
CA GLY A 95 18.76 -9.07 3.02
C GLY A 95 19.75 -8.08 3.62
N ASN A 96 21.05 -8.33 3.51
CA ASN A 96 22.09 -7.49 4.13
C ASN A 96 22.61 -6.40 3.16
N ASP A 97 22.77 -6.72 1.89
CA ASP A 97 23.47 -5.86 0.92
C ASP A 97 22.55 -5.01 0.05
N TYR A 98 21.24 -5.33 0.00
CA TYR A 98 20.30 -4.64 -0.89
C TYR A 98 20.25 -3.12 -0.68
N THR A 99 20.45 -2.68 0.56
CA THR A 99 20.30 -1.27 0.95
C THR A 99 21.26 -0.36 0.17
N GLN A 100 22.51 -0.80 -0.04
CA GLN A 100 23.50 -0.02 -0.78
C GLN A 100 23.09 0.18 -2.24
N TYR A 101 22.56 -0.85 -2.91
CA TYR A 101 22.11 -0.78 -4.30
C TYR A 101 20.84 0.05 -4.44
N TRP A 102 19.91 -0.12 -3.50
CA TRP A 102 18.66 0.62 -3.46
C TRP A 102 18.87 2.12 -3.24
N ILE A 103 19.70 2.50 -2.26
CA ILE A 103 20.05 3.90 -1.99
C ILE A 103 20.85 4.49 -3.15
N ALA A 104 21.77 3.75 -3.76
CA ALA A 104 22.53 4.22 -4.92
C ALA A 104 21.60 4.54 -6.12
N ASP A 105 20.54 3.77 -6.33
CA ASP A 105 19.58 4.06 -7.39
C ASP A 105 18.69 5.27 -7.06
N ILE A 106 18.30 5.45 -5.78
CA ILE A 106 17.63 6.68 -5.32
C ILE A 106 18.54 7.90 -5.56
N GLU A 107 19.80 7.80 -5.17
CA GLU A 107 20.81 8.84 -5.42
C GLU A 107 20.95 9.18 -6.89
N ARG A 108 21.02 8.16 -7.75
CA ARG A 108 21.11 8.35 -9.21
C ARG A 108 19.90 9.11 -9.76
N VAL A 109 18.69 8.81 -9.28
CA VAL A 109 17.47 9.52 -9.68
C VAL A 109 17.51 10.96 -9.18
N LEU A 110 17.90 11.20 -7.94
CA LEU A 110 18.04 12.54 -7.37
C LEU A 110 19.08 13.38 -8.13
N ASN A 111 20.24 12.81 -8.44
CA ASN A 111 21.30 13.49 -9.21
C ASN A 111 20.82 13.90 -10.61
N LYS A 112 20.01 13.07 -11.28
CA LYS A 112 19.43 13.40 -12.60
C LYS A 112 18.48 14.60 -12.56
N THR A 113 17.98 14.99 -11.40
CA THR A 113 17.12 16.18 -11.26
C THR A 113 17.89 17.49 -11.47
N GLY A 114 19.22 17.47 -11.31
CA GLY A 114 20.08 18.67 -11.35
C GLY A 114 19.88 19.62 -10.16
N LYS A 115 19.08 19.23 -9.16
CA LYS A 115 18.71 20.09 -8.03
C LYS A 115 19.43 19.73 -6.73
N VAL A 116 20.27 18.73 -6.77
CA VAL A 116 21.02 18.23 -5.62
C VAL A 116 22.46 18.74 -5.71
N ARG A 117 22.96 19.32 -4.62
CA ARG A 117 24.41 19.51 -4.45
C ARG A 117 25.03 18.13 -4.29
N ALA A 118 26.21 17.90 -4.84
CA ALA A 118 26.88 16.61 -4.87
C ALA A 118 26.51 15.75 -3.63
N LEU A 119 25.72 14.69 -3.87
CA LEU A 119 25.32 13.77 -2.81
C LEU A 119 26.57 13.05 -2.31
N GLY A 120 27.19 13.61 -1.29
CA GLY A 120 28.31 12.99 -0.60
C GLY A 120 27.81 11.99 0.45
N ALA A 121 28.74 11.40 1.20
CA ALA A 121 28.47 10.43 2.25
C ALA A 121 27.37 10.90 3.24
N ALA A 122 27.30 12.20 3.55
CA ALA A 122 26.30 12.76 4.45
C ALA A 122 24.87 12.60 3.93
N ALA A 123 24.65 12.77 2.61
CA ALA A 123 23.33 12.60 2.02
C ALA A 123 22.91 11.11 1.97
N ILE A 124 23.85 10.22 1.68
CA ILE A 124 23.62 8.77 1.71
C ILE A 124 23.25 8.30 3.12
N LEU A 125 23.98 8.77 4.14
CA LEU A 125 23.67 8.47 5.55
C LEU A 125 22.28 9.01 5.92
N LYS A 126 21.94 10.24 5.51
CA LYS A 126 20.63 10.81 5.81
C LYS A 126 19.51 10.08 5.08
N ALA A 127 19.71 9.68 3.84
CA ALA A 127 18.76 8.84 3.11
C ALA A 127 18.54 7.50 3.81
N ASN A 128 19.61 6.86 4.27
CA ASN A 128 19.53 5.62 5.04
C ASN A 128 18.75 5.81 6.35
N ASP A 129 19.00 6.88 7.10
CA ASP A 129 18.29 7.16 8.34
C ASP A 129 16.78 7.32 8.09
N VAL A 130 16.38 8.14 7.11
CA VAL A 130 14.97 8.37 6.78
C VAL A 130 14.29 7.10 6.30
N LEU A 131 14.93 6.34 5.40
CA LEU A 131 14.28 5.20 4.77
C LEU A 131 14.28 3.94 5.63
N MET A 132 15.25 3.79 6.54
CA MET A 132 15.41 2.57 7.33
C MET A 132 15.02 2.73 8.81
N ARG A 133 15.09 3.93 9.34
CA ARG A 133 14.87 4.17 10.78
C ARG A 133 13.62 4.98 11.10
N GLU A 134 13.19 5.88 10.19
CA GLU A 134 11.95 6.62 10.42
C GLU A 134 10.74 5.74 10.09
N THR A 135 9.81 5.64 11.03
CA THR A 135 8.54 4.94 10.82
C THR A 135 7.55 5.86 10.11
N ILE A 136 7.34 5.64 8.82
CA ILE A 136 6.29 6.31 8.07
C ILE A 136 5.11 5.36 7.94
N SER A 137 3.99 5.71 8.56
CA SER A 137 2.78 4.90 8.50
C SER A 137 2.29 4.73 7.07
N SER A 138 1.63 3.61 6.79
CA SER A 138 1.04 3.36 5.48
C SER A 138 0.10 4.49 5.07
N ARG A 139 0.21 4.90 3.81
CA ARG A 139 -0.64 5.92 3.19
C ARG A 139 -1.33 5.33 1.98
N THR A 140 -2.64 5.50 1.96
CA THR A 140 -3.50 5.07 0.88
C THR A 140 -4.33 6.24 0.35
N ILE A 141 -4.66 6.20 -0.94
CA ILE A 141 -5.54 7.20 -1.56
C ILE A 141 -6.52 6.50 -2.50
N GLY A 142 -7.74 7.02 -2.54
CA GLY A 142 -8.76 6.58 -3.45
C GLY A 142 -10.02 6.12 -2.74
N TRP A 143 -10.91 5.59 -3.51
CA TRP A 143 -12.16 5.02 -3.02
C TRP A 143 -12.54 3.80 -3.84
N LEU A 144 -13.32 2.93 -3.25
CA LEU A 144 -13.98 1.86 -3.95
C LEU A 144 -15.34 1.57 -3.30
N VAL A 145 -16.25 1.06 -4.13
CA VAL A 145 -17.49 0.44 -3.69
C VAL A 145 -17.56 -0.96 -4.26
N LYS A 146 -18.08 -1.89 -3.52
CA LYS A 146 -18.26 -3.28 -3.96
C LYS A 146 -19.56 -3.85 -3.41
N ALA A 147 -20.17 -4.75 -4.18
CA ALA A 147 -21.34 -5.51 -3.77
C ALA A 147 -21.24 -6.94 -4.30
N GLY A 148 -21.73 -7.90 -3.54
CA GLY A 148 -21.66 -9.30 -3.90
C GLY A 148 -22.52 -10.17 -3.01
N ILE A 149 -22.34 -11.46 -3.22
CA ILE A 149 -22.95 -12.51 -2.40
C ILE A 149 -21.83 -13.28 -1.69
N SER A 150 -22.11 -13.65 -0.47
CA SER A 150 -21.22 -14.50 0.30
C SER A 150 -22.00 -15.62 0.97
N GLU A 151 -21.30 -16.66 1.34
CA GLU A 151 -21.88 -17.80 2.04
C GLU A 151 -20.92 -18.27 3.14
N VAL A 152 -21.48 -18.52 4.31
CA VAL A 152 -20.79 -19.22 5.38
C VAL A 152 -20.91 -20.71 5.09
N ILE A 153 -19.82 -21.30 4.57
CA ILE A 153 -19.75 -22.70 4.18
C ILE A 153 -19.74 -23.60 5.43
N ARG A 154 -19.09 -23.11 6.51
CA ARG A 154 -19.04 -23.80 7.79
C ARG A 154 -18.92 -22.78 8.92
N ASP A 155 -19.76 -22.89 9.92
CA ASP A 155 -19.71 -22.10 11.15
C ASP A 155 -19.10 -22.91 12.29
N TYR A 156 -18.72 -22.26 13.38
CA TYR A 156 -18.13 -22.85 14.58
C TYR A 156 -18.98 -23.95 15.23
N ASP A 157 -20.29 -23.90 15.05
CA ASP A 157 -21.26 -24.86 15.59
C ASP A 157 -21.64 -25.94 14.57
N GLY A 158 -20.88 -26.08 13.47
CA GLY A 158 -21.14 -27.05 12.41
C GLY A 158 -22.31 -26.71 11.48
N GLU A 159 -23.01 -25.60 11.69
CA GLU A 159 -24.06 -25.12 10.80
C GLU A 159 -23.43 -24.58 9.50
N SER A 160 -24.11 -24.82 8.38
CA SER A 160 -23.69 -24.39 7.05
C SER A 160 -24.79 -23.64 6.32
N ALA A 161 -24.40 -22.97 5.22
CA ALA A 161 -25.31 -22.33 4.28
C ALA A 161 -26.12 -21.17 4.85
N LYS A 162 -25.44 -20.06 5.16
CA LYS A 162 -26.08 -18.78 5.44
C LYS A 162 -25.69 -17.79 4.35
N PRO A 163 -26.42 -17.78 3.20
CA PRO A 163 -26.13 -16.83 2.13
C PRO A 163 -26.45 -15.41 2.60
N ALA A 164 -25.60 -14.46 2.20
CA ALA A 164 -25.77 -13.05 2.53
C ALA A 164 -25.46 -12.16 1.32
N LEU A 165 -26.12 -11.01 1.28
CA LEU A 165 -25.75 -9.90 0.41
C LEU A 165 -24.77 -9.02 1.16
N ASP A 166 -23.60 -8.81 0.58
CA ASP A 166 -22.56 -7.94 1.13
C ASP A 166 -22.39 -6.70 0.26
N ALA A 167 -22.28 -5.55 0.89
CA ALA A 167 -21.87 -4.30 0.26
C ALA A 167 -20.79 -3.63 1.11
N ALA A 168 -19.81 -3.02 0.45
CA ALA A 168 -18.77 -2.27 1.13
C ALA A 168 -18.42 -0.99 0.37
N ALA A 169 -18.05 0.04 1.12
CA ALA A 169 -17.53 1.29 0.60
C ALA A 169 -16.31 1.70 1.41
N GLU A 170 -15.26 2.08 0.71
CA GLU A 170 -14.00 2.50 1.32
C GLU A 170 -13.55 3.82 0.71
N TYR A 171 -13.06 4.73 1.55
CA TYR A 171 -12.57 6.04 1.13
C TYR A 171 -11.33 6.44 1.95
N TYR A 172 -10.25 6.77 1.26
CA TYR A 172 -8.97 7.11 1.86
C TYR A 172 -8.38 8.37 1.26
N VAL A 173 -7.98 9.33 2.11
CA VAL A 173 -7.27 10.55 1.71
C VAL A 173 -6.14 10.83 2.69
N PRO A 174 -4.88 10.87 2.24
CA PRO A 174 -3.79 11.37 3.05
C PRO A 174 -3.91 12.88 3.19
N LEU A 175 -4.07 13.37 4.42
CA LEU A 175 -4.16 14.80 4.74
C LEU A 175 -2.76 15.42 4.90
N SER A 176 -1.80 14.62 5.36
CA SER A 176 -0.39 15.00 5.48
C SER A 176 0.49 13.75 5.51
N ASN A 177 1.82 13.93 5.61
CA ASN A 177 2.74 12.81 5.84
C ASN A 177 2.48 12.07 7.18
N GLN A 178 1.77 12.70 8.11
CA GLN A 178 1.48 12.12 9.43
C GLN A 178 0.02 11.76 9.62
N THR A 179 -0.90 12.32 8.83
CA THR A 179 -2.34 12.19 9.04
C THR A 179 -3.02 11.58 7.82
N GLN A 180 -3.85 10.58 8.06
CA GLN A 180 -4.68 9.91 7.06
C GLN A 180 -6.14 9.99 7.49
N PHE A 181 -7.02 10.39 6.61
CA PHE A 181 -8.45 10.15 6.75
C PHE A 181 -8.78 8.80 6.11
N SER A 182 -9.49 7.95 6.84
CA SER A 182 -9.99 6.67 6.38
C SER A 182 -11.43 6.49 6.81
N ASN A 183 -12.25 6.03 5.89
CA ASN A 183 -13.64 5.67 6.14
C ASN A 183 -13.93 4.32 5.46
N GLU A 184 -14.46 3.39 6.24
CA GLU A 184 -14.84 2.04 5.77
C GLU A 184 -16.24 1.76 6.25
N ALA A 185 -17.13 1.42 5.34
CA ALA A 185 -18.50 1.01 5.63
C ALA A 185 -18.74 -0.38 5.04
N ASN A 186 -19.26 -1.28 5.87
CA ASN A 186 -19.62 -2.64 5.47
C ASN A 186 -21.06 -2.91 5.87
N LEU A 187 -21.83 -3.47 4.97
CA LEU A 187 -23.20 -3.91 5.16
C LEU A 187 -23.31 -5.37 4.75
N SER A 188 -23.91 -6.19 5.60
CA SER A 188 -24.23 -7.58 5.30
C SER A 188 -25.68 -7.87 5.71
N ALA A 189 -26.42 -8.49 4.83
CA ALA A 189 -27.81 -8.88 5.05
C ALA A 189 -27.98 -10.36 4.72
N ASN A 190 -28.36 -11.16 5.70
CA ASN A 190 -28.69 -12.58 5.48
C ASN A 190 -29.94 -12.70 4.60
N LEU A 191 -29.92 -13.66 3.68
CA LEU A 191 -30.99 -13.99 2.76
C LEU A 191 -31.89 -15.08 3.35
#